data_860a5523fe77f754037680e937c5b1d3
#
_entry.id   860a5523fe77f754037680e937c5b1d3
#
_cell.length_a   1.000
_cell.length_b   1.000
_cell.length_c   1.000
_cell.angle_alpha   90.00
_cell.angle_beta   90.00
_cell.angle_gamma   90.00
#
_symmetry.space_group_name_H-M   'P 1'
#
loop_
_entity.id
_entity.type
_entity.pdbx_description
1 polymer ?
#
loop_
_entity_poly.entity_id
_entity_poly.type
_entity_poly.pdbx_seq_one_letter_code
_entity_poly.pdbx_strand_id
1 'polypeptide(L)'
;MLRCRLFEVPKADLDAFLCSDRWDGLNVTIPYKKAVVSCCGELSEAAERLQSVNTLVRRPDGTLYGDNTDLFGFLYMVRSSGIDPAGKKALVLGSGGASVTVKAALEQL
;
A
#
# COMPACT_ATOMS: atom_id res chain seq x y z
N MET A 1 -23.24 8.32 -0.10
CA MET A 1 -22.38 8.77 1.02
C MET A 1 -21.32 7.72 1.32
N LEU A 2 -20.07 8.13 1.38
CA LEU A 2 -18.97 7.25 1.80
C LEU A 2 -19.06 7.01 3.32
N ARG A 3 -19.04 5.76 3.73
CA ARG A 3 -18.92 5.38 5.13
C ARG A 3 -17.55 4.80 5.37
N CYS A 4 -16.80 5.37 6.29
CA CYS A 4 -15.48 4.89 6.70
C CYS A 4 -15.58 4.26 8.09
N ARG A 5 -15.01 3.07 8.23
CA ARG A 5 -15.01 2.30 9.47
C ARG A 5 -13.67 1.63 9.69
N LEU A 6 -13.18 1.67 10.92
CA LEU A 6 -11.97 0.97 11.31
C LEU A 6 -12.28 -0.50 11.64
N PHE A 7 -11.49 -1.42 11.07
CA PHE A 7 -11.54 -2.83 11.38
C PHE A 7 -10.20 -3.29 11.94
N GLU A 8 -10.25 -3.87 13.11
CA GLU A 8 -9.12 -4.56 13.71
C GLU A 8 -9.30 -6.05 13.49
N VAL A 9 -8.52 -6.63 12.59
CA VAL A 9 -8.71 -8.01 12.13
C VAL A 9 -7.54 -8.87 12.59
N PRO A 10 -7.78 -9.90 13.40
CA PRO A 10 -6.76 -10.89 13.75
C PRO A 10 -6.24 -11.60 12.49
N LYS A 11 -4.97 -11.99 12.49
CA LYS A 11 -4.34 -12.67 11.35
C LYS A 11 -5.11 -13.92 10.91
N ALA A 12 -5.63 -14.71 11.86
CA ALA A 12 -6.40 -15.91 11.56
C ALA A 12 -7.71 -15.63 10.80
N ASP A 13 -8.25 -14.41 10.93
CA ASP A 13 -9.53 -14.02 10.34
C ASP A 13 -9.36 -13.18 9.05
N LEU A 14 -8.14 -12.91 8.63
CA LEU A 14 -7.87 -12.01 7.50
C LEU A 14 -8.51 -12.51 6.21
N ASP A 15 -8.31 -13.77 5.85
CA ASP A 15 -8.84 -14.32 4.60
C ASP A 15 -10.37 -14.29 4.58
N ALA A 16 -11.00 -14.70 5.68
CA ALA A 16 -12.46 -14.66 5.82
C ALA A 16 -13.00 -13.22 5.74
N PHE A 17 -12.31 -12.27 6.35
CA PHE A 17 -12.68 -10.85 6.27
C PHE A 17 -12.57 -10.31 4.85
N LEU A 18 -11.49 -10.63 4.13
CA LEU A 18 -11.29 -10.18 2.74
C LEU A 18 -12.35 -10.75 1.79
N CYS A 19 -12.83 -11.97 2.05
CA CYS A 19 -13.90 -12.61 1.27
C CYS A 19 -15.31 -12.14 1.66
N SER A 20 -15.45 -11.39 2.77
CA SER A 20 -16.76 -10.92 3.25
C SER A 20 -17.32 -9.79 2.39
N ASP A 21 -18.61 -9.56 2.51
CA ASP A 21 -19.33 -8.46 1.86
C ASP A 21 -19.39 -7.17 2.71
N ARG A 22 -18.57 -7.12 3.77
CA ARG A 22 -18.60 -6.03 4.74
C ARG A 22 -17.96 -4.73 4.26
N TRP A 23 -17.34 -4.75 3.08
CA TRP A 23 -16.57 -3.63 2.56
C TRP A 23 -16.53 -3.62 1.03
N ASP A 24 -16.36 -2.45 0.44
CA ASP A 24 -16.18 -2.22 -1.00
C ASP A 24 -14.73 -1.82 -1.33
N GLY A 25 -14.11 -1.07 -0.45
CA GLY A 25 -12.70 -0.70 -0.53
C GLY A 25 -12.08 -0.65 0.86
N LEU A 26 -10.79 -0.93 0.94
CA LEU A 26 -10.03 -0.94 2.18
C LEU A 26 -8.74 -0.15 2.05
N ASN A 27 -8.42 0.61 3.09
CA ASN A 27 -7.05 1.01 3.37
C ASN A 27 -6.42 -0.07 4.25
N VAL A 28 -5.26 -0.56 3.82
CA VAL A 28 -4.51 -1.60 4.51
C VAL A 28 -3.29 -1.00 5.17
N THR A 29 -3.09 -1.32 6.44
CA THR A 29 -1.92 -0.86 7.19
C THR A 29 -1.21 -2.04 7.87
N ILE A 30 -0.28 -1.75 8.76
CA ILE A 30 0.47 -2.76 9.53
C ILE A 30 -0.54 -3.72 10.24
N PRO A 31 -0.31 -5.02 10.20
CA PRO A 31 0.84 -5.74 9.63
C PRO A 31 0.54 -6.42 8.27
N TYR A 32 -0.47 -5.99 7.53
CA TYR A 32 -1.09 -6.76 6.45
C TYR A 32 -0.73 -6.31 5.03
N LYS A 33 0.04 -5.25 4.84
CA LYS A 33 0.35 -4.71 3.50
C LYS A 33 1.02 -5.73 2.56
N LYS A 34 1.81 -6.64 3.09
CA LYS A 34 2.43 -7.74 2.32
C LYS A 34 1.51 -8.95 2.23
N ALA A 35 0.81 -9.28 3.31
CA ALA A 35 -0.04 -10.46 3.38
C ALA A 35 -1.20 -10.43 2.37
N VAL A 36 -1.76 -9.25 2.09
CA VAL A 36 -2.90 -9.11 1.17
C VAL A 36 -2.51 -9.17 -0.31
N VAL A 37 -1.23 -9.10 -0.65
CA VAL A 37 -0.76 -9.15 -2.05
C VAL A 37 -1.24 -10.42 -2.75
N SER A 38 -1.11 -11.56 -2.10
CA SER A 38 -1.54 -12.86 -2.65
C SER A 38 -3.05 -13.00 -2.82
N CYS A 39 -3.83 -12.15 -2.17
CA CYS A 39 -5.30 -12.15 -2.28
C CYS A 39 -5.82 -11.31 -3.45
N CYS A 40 -4.95 -10.56 -4.13
CA CYS A 40 -5.31 -9.69 -5.23
C CYS A 40 -5.32 -10.45 -6.56
N GLY A 41 -6.37 -10.27 -7.35
CA GLY A 41 -6.44 -10.77 -8.71
C GLY A 41 -5.62 -9.92 -9.69
N GLU A 42 -5.42 -8.65 -9.36
CA GLU A 42 -4.60 -7.70 -10.11
C GLU A 42 -3.93 -6.73 -9.15
N LEU A 43 -2.72 -6.32 -9.49
CA LEU A 43 -1.93 -5.33 -8.76
C LEU A 43 -1.60 -4.15 -9.68
N SER A 44 -1.54 -2.95 -9.10
CA SER A 44 -0.91 -1.81 -9.77
C SER A 44 0.58 -2.07 -9.96
N GLU A 45 1.21 -1.35 -10.87
CA GLU A 45 2.66 -1.42 -11.10
C GLU A 45 3.45 -1.16 -9.80
N ALA A 46 3.04 -0.15 -9.03
CA ALA A 46 3.67 0.17 -7.75
C ALA A 46 3.50 -0.97 -6.73
N ALA A 47 2.31 -1.52 -6.59
CA ALA A 47 2.04 -2.61 -5.66
C ALA A 47 2.81 -3.88 -6.05
N GLU A 48 2.89 -4.19 -7.33
CA GLU A 48 3.65 -5.33 -7.83
C GLU A 48 5.16 -5.17 -7.58
N ARG A 49 5.70 -4.01 -7.90
CA ARG A 49 7.12 -3.70 -7.69
C ARG A 49 7.51 -3.76 -6.22
N LEU A 50 6.69 -3.20 -5.33
CA LEU A 50 6.95 -3.14 -3.90
C LEU A 50 6.55 -4.41 -3.15
N GLN A 51 5.73 -5.28 -3.75
CA GLN A 51 5.10 -6.41 -3.06
C GLN A 51 4.42 -5.99 -1.76
N SER A 52 3.74 -4.86 -1.83
CA SER A 52 3.08 -4.21 -0.71
C SER A 52 1.84 -3.45 -1.20
N VAL A 53 0.72 -3.68 -0.56
CA VAL A 53 -0.58 -3.10 -0.90
C VAL A 53 -1.10 -2.32 0.30
N ASN A 54 -1.47 -1.06 0.09
CA ASN A 54 -2.13 -0.24 1.11
C ASN A 54 -3.59 0.06 0.78
N THR A 55 -4.03 -0.28 -0.43
CA THR A 55 -5.37 0.00 -0.92
C THR A 55 -5.92 -1.22 -1.65
N LEU A 56 -7.09 -1.68 -1.25
CA LEU A 56 -7.82 -2.75 -1.92
C LEU A 56 -9.17 -2.23 -2.42
N VAL A 57 -9.51 -2.60 -3.64
CA VAL A 57 -10.82 -2.31 -4.23
C VAL A 57 -11.45 -3.62 -4.70
N ARG A 58 -12.70 -3.85 -4.31
CA ARG A 58 -13.47 -4.97 -4.81
C ARG A 58 -14.07 -4.61 -6.17
N ARG A 59 -13.78 -5.45 -7.16
CA ARG A 59 -14.35 -5.30 -8.50
C ARG A 59 -15.73 -5.95 -8.60
N PRO A 60 -16.54 -5.58 -9.61
CA PRO A 60 -17.87 -6.16 -9.82
C PRO A 60 -17.88 -7.69 -9.95
N ASP A 61 -16.81 -8.30 -10.46
CA ASP A 61 -16.64 -9.75 -10.57
C ASP A 61 -16.21 -10.44 -9.26
N GLY A 62 -16.04 -9.67 -8.18
CA GLY A 62 -15.61 -10.16 -6.87
C GLY A 62 -14.10 -10.24 -6.69
N THR A 63 -13.30 -10.01 -7.73
CA THR A 63 -11.83 -9.98 -7.60
C THR A 63 -11.37 -8.72 -6.90
N LEU A 64 -10.19 -8.79 -6.28
CA LEU A 64 -9.58 -7.67 -5.59
C LEU A 64 -8.48 -7.04 -6.45
N TYR A 65 -8.53 -5.72 -6.56
CA TYR A 65 -7.46 -4.91 -7.12
C TYR A 65 -6.66 -4.30 -5.98
N GLY A 66 -5.35 -4.51 -6.00
CA GLY A 66 -4.43 -3.97 -5.00
C GLY A 66 -3.57 -2.84 -5.55
N ASP A 67 -3.47 -1.76 -4.80
CA ASP A 67 -2.64 -0.61 -5.14
C ASP A 67 -1.75 -0.20 -3.97
N ASN A 68 -0.69 0.53 -4.29
CA ASN A 68 0.17 1.17 -3.30
C ASN A 68 0.29 2.65 -3.62
N THR A 69 -0.40 3.47 -2.84
CA THR A 69 -0.39 4.93 -2.98
C THR A 69 0.70 5.61 -2.16
N ASP A 70 1.38 4.87 -1.28
CA ASP A 70 2.47 5.41 -0.43
C ASP A 70 3.65 5.86 -1.28
N LEU A 71 3.98 5.13 -2.34
CA LEU A 71 5.07 5.49 -3.26
C LEU A 71 4.80 6.83 -3.92
N PHE A 72 3.63 7.00 -4.51
CA PHE A 72 3.22 8.27 -5.13
C PHE A 72 3.20 9.40 -4.11
N GLY A 73 2.61 9.15 -2.94
CA GLY A 73 2.51 10.16 -1.88
C GLY A 73 3.87 10.65 -1.41
N PHE A 74 4.82 9.75 -1.22
CA PHE A 74 6.18 10.12 -0.82
C PHE A 74 6.91 10.90 -1.92
N LEU A 75 6.82 10.45 -3.18
CA LEU A 75 7.39 11.16 -4.33
C LEU A 75 6.82 12.57 -4.45
N TYR A 76 5.52 12.72 -4.32
CA TYR A 76 4.85 14.01 -4.34
C TYR A 76 5.34 14.93 -3.21
N MET A 77 5.44 14.39 -2.00
CA MET A 77 5.92 15.13 -0.84
C MET A 77 7.34 15.67 -1.07
N VAL A 78 8.25 14.84 -1.55
CA VAL A 78 9.65 15.27 -1.80
C VAL A 78 9.70 16.34 -2.90
N ARG A 79 9.00 16.11 -4.00
CA ARG A 79 8.96 17.09 -5.12
C ARG A 79 8.36 18.45 -4.70
N SER A 80 7.35 18.41 -3.83
CA SER A 80 6.67 19.61 -3.34
C SER A 80 7.46 20.35 -2.26
N SER A 81 8.42 19.68 -1.61
CA SER A 81 9.22 20.27 -0.53
C SER A 81 10.29 21.27 -1.02
N GLY A 82 10.60 21.27 -2.30
CA GLY A 82 11.71 22.05 -2.86
C GLY A 82 13.09 21.43 -2.60
N ILE A 83 13.16 20.25 -1.98
CA ILE A 83 14.41 19.53 -1.78
C ILE A 83 14.71 18.70 -3.03
N ASP A 84 15.89 18.90 -3.60
CA ASP A 84 16.42 18.06 -4.67
C ASP A 84 17.36 16.99 -4.08
N PRO A 85 16.95 15.72 -4.03
CA PRO A 85 17.79 14.65 -3.50
C PRO A 85 18.79 14.09 -4.50
N ALA A 86 18.74 14.49 -5.76
CA ALA A 86 19.62 13.96 -6.82
C ALA A 86 21.08 14.11 -6.46
N GLY A 87 21.85 13.03 -6.57
CA GLY A 87 23.27 13.00 -6.26
C GLY A 87 23.62 13.11 -4.76
N LYS A 88 22.63 13.15 -3.88
CA LYS A 88 22.82 13.23 -2.42
C LYS A 88 22.77 11.87 -1.76
N LYS A 89 23.42 11.76 -0.62
CA LYS A 89 23.30 10.57 0.25
C LYS A 89 22.04 10.70 1.10
N ALA A 90 21.22 9.66 1.07
CA ALA A 90 20.02 9.56 1.92
C ALA A 90 20.21 8.48 2.99
N LEU A 91 19.81 8.78 4.20
CA LEU A 91 19.77 7.82 5.31
C LEU A 91 18.32 7.53 5.66
N VAL A 92 17.94 6.26 5.58
CA VAL A 92 16.62 5.78 5.98
C VAL A 92 16.75 5.06 7.32
N LEU A 93 16.07 5.58 8.34
CA LEU A 93 16.08 4.99 9.68
C LEU A 93 14.87 4.06 9.80
N GLY A 94 15.12 2.77 9.98
CA GLY A 94 14.10 1.74 10.10
C GLY A 94 14.11 0.74 8.94
N SER A 95 13.48 -0.41 9.16
CA SER A 95 13.40 -1.51 8.20
C SER A 95 11.97 -2.04 7.98
N GLY A 96 10.95 -1.29 8.40
CA GLY A 96 9.54 -1.66 8.24
C GLY A 96 9.03 -1.47 6.82
N GLY A 97 7.73 -1.71 6.60
CA GLY A 97 7.10 -1.63 5.29
C GLY A 97 7.28 -0.28 4.58
N ALA A 98 7.27 0.82 5.33
CA ALA A 98 7.48 2.15 4.77
C ALA A 98 8.91 2.36 4.23
N SER A 99 9.92 1.71 4.80
CA SER A 99 11.31 1.86 4.37
C SER A 99 11.53 1.36 2.93
N VAL A 100 10.85 0.30 2.53
CA VAL A 100 10.90 -0.24 1.17
C VAL A 100 10.34 0.77 0.17
N THR A 101 9.23 1.41 0.52
CA THR A 101 8.59 2.44 -0.29
C THR A 101 9.49 3.67 -0.45
N VAL A 102 10.05 4.16 0.66
CA VAL A 102 10.97 5.31 0.65
C VAL A 102 12.21 5.02 -0.19
N LYS A 103 12.81 3.84 -0.03
CA LYS A 103 13.96 3.42 -0.84
C LYS A 103 13.63 3.41 -2.34
N ALA A 104 12.51 2.78 -2.71
CA ALA A 104 12.07 2.74 -4.11
C ALA A 104 11.79 4.13 -4.69
N ALA A 105 11.25 5.04 -3.88
CA ALA A 105 11.02 6.43 -4.28
C ALA A 105 12.34 7.19 -4.50
N LEU A 106 13.29 7.03 -3.59
CA LEU A 106 14.60 7.69 -3.69
C LEU A 106 15.40 7.21 -4.91
N GLU A 107 15.23 5.96 -5.32
CA GLU A 107 15.84 5.41 -6.54
C GLU A 107 15.29 6.07 -7.82
N GLN A 108 14.09 6.64 -7.78
CA GLN A 108 13.47 7.36 -8.89
C GLN A 108 13.85 8.85 -8.94
N LEU A 109 14.40 9.37 -7.87
CA LEU A 109 14.79 10.76 -7.73
C LEU A 109 16.31 10.90 -7.92
#